data_19f07163a1f8378f2f78f96d1a4ccc6a
#
_entry.id   19f07163a1f8378f2f78f96d1a4ccc6a
#
_cell.length_a   1.000
_cell.length_b   1.000
_cell.length_c   1.000
_cell.angle_alpha   90.00
_cell.angle_beta   90.00
_cell.angle_gamma   90.00
#
_symmetry.space_group_name_H-M   'P 1'
#
loop_
_entity.id
_entity.type
_entity.pdbx_description
1 polymer ?
#
loop_
_entity_poly.entity_id
_entity_poly.type
_entity_poly.pdbx_seq_one_letter_code
_entity_poly.pdbx_strand_id
1 'polypeptide(L)'
;MAWSQSADLNLLGNQHFSKGFYTEAFQCYAQALEVDRKNGDQRALATTLGNLGNICAVSGRREQARAYYTEVLELQKILGEDRGISTTLANLGNLSADAGEWARARAYYLEALDIMNMLSDYAGKAVLLTDLGLVARETGQEVEALAFYQESLVLMRRVGNEAGQADVFRMMGRLYLNQHRLDEAQSCTLTSLDVARRLKDELRMGGAWYVLASCHEARGEWQKAIQYLQKVVQVDEKYQLPKLAENTQRLQALLTRVGASSGVPHE
;
A
#
# COMPACT_ATOMS: atom_id res chain seq x y z
N MET A 1 22.67 -21.02 23.03
CA MET A 1 21.38 -20.76 23.71
C MET A 1 20.84 -19.34 23.52
N ALA A 2 21.64 -18.28 23.51
CA ALA A 2 21.13 -16.91 23.33
C ALA A 2 20.59 -16.61 21.92
N TRP A 3 21.10 -17.27 20.88
CA TRP A 3 20.65 -17.13 19.48
C TRP A 3 19.21 -17.61 19.26
N SER A 4 18.78 -18.66 19.98
CA SER A 4 17.41 -19.14 19.92
C SER A 4 16.43 -18.15 20.55
N GLN A 5 16.85 -17.45 21.60
CA GLN A 5 15.96 -16.56 22.35
C GLN A 5 15.49 -15.34 21.52
N SER A 6 16.39 -14.69 20.78
CA SER A 6 16.01 -13.56 19.90
C SER A 6 15.11 -14.02 18.75
N ALA A 7 15.45 -15.16 18.12
CA ALA A 7 14.63 -15.74 17.06
C ALA A 7 13.22 -16.09 17.53
N ASP A 8 13.11 -16.71 18.73
CA ASP A 8 11.82 -17.06 19.34
C ASP A 8 10.97 -15.82 19.65
N LEU A 9 11.60 -14.75 20.18
CA LEU A 9 10.94 -13.47 20.44
C LEU A 9 10.46 -12.79 19.14
N ASN A 10 11.29 -12.81 18.08
CA ASN A 10 10.90 -12.30 16.78
C ASN A 10 9.73 -13.10 16.18
N LEU A 11 9.76 -14.43 16.30
CA LEU A 11 8.67 -15.28 15.83
C LEU A 11 7.36 -14.99 16.58
N LEU A 12 7.41 -14.85 17.90
CA LEU A 12 6.26 -14.48 18.71
C LEU A 12 5.75 -13.08 18.35
N GLY A 13 6.65 -12.12 18.15
CA GLY A 13 6.33 -10.80 17.67
C GLY A 13 5.61 -10.81 16.32
N ASN A 14 6.09 -11.64 15.36
CA ASN A 14 5.44 -11.82 14.06
C ASN A 14 4.02 -12.40 14.19
N GLN A 15 3.81 -13.33 15.13
CA GLN A 15 2.48 -13.89 15.41
C GLN A 15 1.53 -12.84 15.98
N HIS A 16 1.99 -11.99 16.89
CA HIS A 16 1.19 -10.88 17.43
C HIS A 16 0.90 -9.85 16.34
N PHE A 17 1.89 -9.50 15.53
CA PHE A 17 1.74 -8.55 14.42
C PHE A 17 0.66 -9.02 13.43
N SER A 18 0.72 -10.29 13.01
CA SER A 18 -0.25 -10.86 12.05
C SER A 18 -1.70 -10.88 12.58
N LYS A 19 -1.88 -10.86 13.91
CA LYS A 19 -3.18 -10.78 14.59
C LYS A 19 -3.62 -9.34 14.89
N GLY A 20 -2.79 -8.34 14.57
CA GLY A 20 -3.06 -6.93 14.86
C GLY A 20 -2.74 -6.51 16.30
N PHE A 21 -2.12 -7.37 17.11
CA PHE A 21 -1.68 -7.07 18.48
C PHE A 21 -0.35 -6.31 18.44
N TYR A 22 -0.40 -5.07 17.99
CA TYR A 22 0.80 -4.27 17.72
C TYR A 22 1.61 -3.90 18.96
N THR A 23 0.96 -3.74 20.10
CA THR A 23 1.64 -3.45 21.38
C THR A 23 2.47 -4.64 21.84
N GLU A 24 1.88 -5.83 21.83
CA GLU A 24 2.54 -7.07 22.22
C GLU A 24 3.67 -7.42 21.25
N ALA A 25 3.45 -7.24 19.96
CA ALA A 25 4.48 -7.44 18.95
C ALA A 25 5.67 -6.51 19.18
N PHE A 26 5.43 -5.22 19.47
CA PHE A 26 6.47 -4.26 19.78
C PHE A 26 7.30 -4.68 21.01
N GLN A 27 6.63 -5.17 22.08
CA GLN A 27 7.31 -5.62 23.28
C GLN A 27 8.22 -6.82 23.00
N CYS A 28 7.74 -7.80 22.20
CA CYS A 28 8.56 -8.96 21.81
C CYS A 28 9.79 -8.53 21.02
N TYR A 29 9.64 -7.64 20.03
CA TYR A 29 10.78 -7.16 19.25
C TYR A 29 11.74 -6.28 20.07
N ALA A 30 11.23 -5.49 21.02
CA ALA A 30 12.10 -4.70 21.91
C ALA A 30 12.98 -5.61 22.79
N GLN A 31 12.43 -6.71 23.31
CA GLN A 31 13.22 -7.71 24.04
C GLN A 31 14.22 -8.43 23.13
N ALA A 32 13.83 -8.79 21.90
CA ALA A 32 14.73 -9.37 20.92
C ALA A 32 15.90 -8.41 20.61
N LEU A 33 15.63 -7.11 20.46
CA LEU A 33 16.64 -6.09 20.21
C LEU A 33 17.72 -6.04 21.29
N GLU A 34 17.33 -6.14 22.58
CA GLU A 34 18.28 -6.17 23.69
C GLU A 34 19.20 -7.42 23.62
N VAL A 35 18.64 -8.57 23.25
CA VAL A 35 19.39 -9.81 23.06
C VAL A 35 20.37 -9.68 21.90
N ASP A 36 19.91 -9.17 20.74
CA ASP A 36 20.75 -9.04 19.54
C ASP A 36 21.91 -8.07 19.74
N ARG A 37 21.66 -6.94 20.42
CA ARG A 37 22.72 -5.98 20.77
C ARG A 37 23.79 -6.58 21.70
N LYS A 38 23.38 -7.43 22.66
CA LYS A 38 24.31 -8.13 23.56
C LYS A 38 25.14 -9.18 22.83
N ASN A 39 24.53 -9.87 21.86
CA ASN A 39 25.18 -10.95 21.11
C ASN A 39 26.09 -10.43 19.99
N GLY A 40 25.91 -9.18 19.53
CA GLY A 40 26.68 -8.61 18.44
C GLY A 40 26.32 -9.20 17.06
N ASP A 41 25.17 -9.89 16.93
CA ASP A 41 24.69 -10.44 15.66
C ASP A 41 24.05 -9.35 14.80
N GLN A 42 24.80 -8.82 13.85
CA GLN A 42 24.36 -7.74 12.99
C GLN A 42 23.16 -8.12 12.09
N ARG A 43 23.04 -9.40 11.67
CA ARG A 43 21.91 -9.86 10.86
C ARG A 43 20.62 -9.96 11.68
N ALA A 44 20.71 -10.58 12.86
CA ALA A 44 19.59 -10.64 13.79
C ALA A 44 19.15 -9.22 14.19
N LEU A 45 20.11 -8.35 14.49
CA LEU A 45 19.87 -6.94 14.82
C LEU A 45 19.13 -6.21 13.70
N ALA A 46 19.58 -6.34 12.44
CA ALA A 46 18.92 -5.72 11.29
C ALA A 46 17.48 -6.23 11.11
N THR A 47 17.25 -7.55 11.30
CA THR A 47 15.91 -8.14 11.23
C THR A 47 14.99 -7.58 12.30
N THR A 48 15.44 -7.53 13.53
CA THR A 48 14.65 -7.05 14.68
C THR A 48 14.34 -5.55 14.57
N LEU A 49 15.31 -4.75 14.16
CA LEU A 49 15.11 -3.33 13.88
C LEU A 49 14.12 -3.09 12.73
N GLY A 50 14.19 -3.91 11.68
CA GLY A 50 13.23 -3.87 10.57
C GLY A 50 11.79 -4.13 11.04
N ASN A 51 11.60 -5.12 11.91
CA ASN A 51 10.31 -5.43 12.51
C ASN A 51 9.79 -4.28 13.40
N LEU A 52 10.67 -3.66 14.19
CA LEU A 52 10.33 -2.46 14.97
C LEU A 52 9.97 -1.28 14.08
N GLY A 53 10.70 -1.09 12.98
CA GLY A 53 10.40 -0.09 11.96
C GLY A 53 9.00 -0.29 11.37
N ASN A 54 8.66 -1.52 10.99
CA ASN A 54 7.35 -1.88 10.43
C ASN A 54 6.21 -1.57 11.42
N ILE A 55 6.36 -1.97 12.69
CA ILE A 55 5.35 -1.67 13.71
C ILE A 55 5.20 -0.16 13.95
N CYS A 56 6.30 0.57 14.02
CA CYS A 56 6.25 2.02 14.18
C CYS A 56 5.56 2.69 13.01
N ALA A 57 5.81 2.22 11.77
CA ALA A 57 5.17 2.74 10.57
C ALA A 57 3.65 2.55 10.61
N VAL A 58 3.16 1.31 10.84
CA VAL A 58 1.71 1.05 10.92
C VAL A 58 1.03 1.70 12.11
N SER A 59 1.78 1.98 13.20
CA SER A 59 1.28 2.69 14.38
C SER A 59 1.35 4.22 14.25
N GLY A 60 1.74 4.76 13.08
CA GLY A 60 1.87 6.20 12.84
C GLY A 60 3.07 6.87 13.51
N ARG A 61 3.97 6.12 14.14
CA ARG A 61 5.19 6.61 14.81
C ARG A 61 6.31 6.81 13.79
N ARG A 62 6.11 7.74 12.85
CA ARG A 62 6.92 7.91 11.64
C ARG A 62 8.40 8.15 11.92
N GLU A 63 8.73 9.03 12.87
CA GLU A 63 10.13 9.36 13.18
C GLU A 63 10.89 8.16 13.79
N GLN A 64 10.21 7.36 14.61
CA GLN A 64 10.80 6.13 15.14
C GLN A 64 10.99 5.09 14.04
N ALA A 65 10.02 4.93 13.15
CA ALA A 65 10.15 4.04 11.99
C ALA A 65 11.34 4.45 11.11
N ARG A 66 11.46 5.74 10.82
CA ARG A 66 12.59 6.30 10.04
C ARG A 66 13.93 6.00 10.70
N ALA A 67 14.04 6.21 12.02
CA ALA A 67 15.27 5.94 12.77
C ALA A 67 15.66 4.45 12.69
N TYR A 68 14.71 3.55 12.92
CA TYR A 68 14.96 2.10 12.82
C TYR A 68 15.37 1.69 11.40
N TYR A 69 14.66 2.13 10.36
CA TYR A 69 15.03 1.79 8.98
C TYR A 69 16.38 2.36 8.56
N THR A 70 16.77 3.54 9.09
CA THR A 70 18.10 4.08 8.83
C THR A 70 19.19 3.20 9.45
N GLU A 71 19.02 2.73 10.70
CA GLU A 71 19.96 1.81 11.36
C GLU A 71 20.03 0.47 10.60
N VAL A 72 18.88 -0.06 10.13
CA VAL A 72 18.83 -1.26 9.28
C VAL A 72 19.62 -1.07 7.99
N LEU A 73 19.44 0.07 7.32
CA LEU A 73 20.11 0.35 6.05
C LEU A 73 21.63 0.36 6.19
N GLU A 74 22.15 0.96 7.27
CA GLU A 74 23.59 0.97 7.56
C GLU A 74 24.12 -0.45 7.81
N LEU A 75 23.41 -1.25 8.62
CA LEU A 75 23.79 -2.64 8.87
C LEU A 75 23.79 -3.48 7.58
N GLN A 76 22.76 -3.34 6.75
CA GLN A 76 22.67 -4.09 5.49
C GLN A 76 23.75 -3.68 4.49
N LYS A 77 24.16 -2.41 4.46
CA LYS A 77 25.31 -1.95 3.66
C LYS A 77 26.61 -2.62 4.15
N ILE A 78 26.85 -2.70 5.45
CA ILE A 78 28.02 -3.38 6.03
C ILE A 78 28.00 -4.86 5.68
N LEU A 79 26.84 -5.49 5.69
CA LEU A 79 26.65 -6.93 5.42
C LEU A 79 26.66 -7.27 3.92
N GLY A 80 26.55 -6.26 3.03
CA GLY A 80 26.43 -6.47 1.58
C GLY A 80 25.11 -7.14 1.18
N GLU A 81 24.01 -6.82 1.86
CA GLU A 81 22.69 -7.43 1.65
C GLU A 81 21.84 -6.59 0.68
N ASP A 82 22.21 -6.56 -0.59
CA ASP A 82 21.59 -5.70 -1.62
C ASP A 82 20.05 -5.81 -1.65
N ARG A 83 19.48 -7.03 -1.59
CA ARG A 83 18.03 -7.20 -1.54
C ARG A 83 17.41 -6.56 -0.30
N GLY A 84 18.07 -6.69 0.85
CA GLY A 84 17.68 -6.06 2.11
C GLY A 84 17.72 -4.53 1.98
N ILE A 85 18.80 -3.99 1.44
CA ILE A 85 18.99 -2.55 1.18
C ILE A 85 17.81 -2.01 0.36
N SER A 86 17.49 -2.66 -0.77
CA SER A 86 16.37 -2.22 -1.61
C SER A 86 15.02 -2.27 -0.87
N THR A 87 14.78 -3.32 -0.08
CA THR A 87 13.54 -3.42 0.72
C THR A 87 13.46 -2.29 1.75
N THR A 88 14.56 -1.99 2.43
CA THR A 88 14.60 -0.93 3.45
C THR A 88 14.44 0.46 2.81
N LEU A 89 15.05 0.70 1.64
CA LEU A 89 14.83 1.91 0.86
C LEU A 89 13.36 2.07 0.44
N ALA A 90 12.71 0.98 -0.02
CA ALA A 90 11.29 0.99 -0.33
C ALA A 90 10.44 1.38 0.90
N ASN A 91 10.74 0.84 2.08
CA ASN A 91 10.06 1.19 3.33
C ASN A 91 10.26 2.67 3.72
N LEU A 92 11.47 3.21 3.55
CA LEU A 92 11.74 4.65 3.73
C LEU A 92 10.99 5.50 2.70
N GLY A 93 10.88 4.99 1.47
CA GLY A 93 10.08 5.60 0.40
C GLY A 93 8.59 5.65 0.77
N ASN A 94 8.02 4.53 1.22
CA ASN A 94 6.63 4.46 1.69
C ASN A 94 6.37 5.43 2.84
N LEU A 95 7.26 5.48 3.83
CA LEU A 95 7.15 6.37 4.97
C LEU A 95 7.18 7.86 4.55
N SER A 96 8.01 8.17 3.53
CA SER A 96 8.09 9.52 2.96
C SER A 96 6.85 9.87 2.13
N ALA A 97 6.31 8.90 1.36
CA ALA A 97 5.08 9.08 0.60
C ALA A 97 3.87 9.31 1.53
N ASP A 98 3.76 8.55 2.63
CA ASP A 98 2.72 8.73 3.66
C ASP A 98 2.80 10.08 4.38
N ALA A 99 3.99 10.70 4.38
CA ALA A 99 4.21 12.05 4.89
C ALA A 99 3.97 13.15 3.83
N GLY A 100 3.71 12.80 2.56
CA GLY A 100 3.63 13.73 1.45
C GLY A 100 5.00 14.27 0.97
N GLU A 101 6.10 13.67 1.44
CA GLU A 101 7.47 14.02 1.06
C GLU A 101 7.82 13.39 -0.31
N TRP A 102 7.07 13.73 -1.36
CA TRP A 102 7.10 13.03 -2.67
C TRP A 102 8.49 12.97 -3.31
N ALA A 103 9.26 14.06 -3.22
CA ALA A 103 10.62 14.09 -3.78
C ALA A 103 11.56 13.10 -3.08
N ARG A 104 11.44 12.97 -1.76
CA ARG A 104 12.21 12.01 -0.97
C ARG A 104 11.77 10.58 -1.23
N ALA A 105 10.46 10.33 -1.32
CA ALA A 105 9.91 9.02 -1.68
C ALA A 105 10.45 8.57 -3.04
N ARG A 106 10.41 9.46 -4.05
CA ARG A 106 10.97 9.19 -5.37
C ARG A 106 12.45 8.82 -5.33
N ALA A 107 13.25 9.55 -4.58
CA ALA A 107 14.68 9.28 -4.48
C ALA A 107 14.96 7.89 -3.90
N TYR A 108 14.27 7.51 -2.82
CA TYR A 108 14.41 6.19 -2.23
C TYR A 108 13.95 5.08 -3.17
N TYR A 109 12.84 5.24 -3.88
CA TYR A 109 12.36 4.23 -4.82
C TYR A 109 13.28 4.07 -6.03
N LEU A 110 13.88 5.13 -6.53
CA LEU A 110 14.85 5.05 -7.63
C LEU A 110 16.13 4.32 -7.21
N GLU A 111 16.68 4.64 -6.02
CA GLU A 111 17.83 3.92 -5.48
C GLU A 111 17.53 2.42 -5.28
N ALA A 112 16.34 2.09 -4.75
CA ALA A 112 15.88 0.72 -4.62
C ALA A 112 15.72 0.02 -5.99
N LEU A 113 15.21 0.74 -7.00
CA LEU A 113 14.99 0.23 -8.35
C LEU A 113 16.31 -0.12 -9.05
N ASP A 114 17.34 0.70 -8.87
CA ASP A 114 18.67 0.43 -9.43
C ASP A 114 19.24 -0.88 -8.86
N ILE A 115 19.06 -1.13 -7.58
CA ILE A 115 19.48 -2.39 -6.95
C ILE A 115 18.68 -3.57 -7.52
N MET A 116 17.34 -3.45 -7.67
CA MET A 116 16.53 -4.51 -8.25
C MET A 116 16.88 -4.79 -9.73
N ASN A 117 17.29 -3.76 -10.48
CA ASN A 117 17.82 -3.93 -11.84
C ASN A 117 19.12 -4.74 -11.83
N MET A 118 20.07 -4.44 -10.95
CA MET A 118 21.33 -5.19 -10.83
C MET A 118 21.07 -6.66 -10.42
N LEU A 119 20.11 -6.89 -9.53
CA LEU A 119 19.74 -8.23 -9.07
C LEU A 119 18.86 -8.99 -10.07
N SER A 120 18.40 -8.35 -11.16
CA SER A 120 17.38 -8.90 -12.08
C SER A 120 16.11 -9.38 -11.37
N ASP A 121 15.73 -8.73 -10.27
CA ASP A 121 14.53 -9.05 -9.51
C ASP A 121 13.30 -8.36 -10.13
N TYR A 122 12.65 -9.05 -11.05
CA TYR A 122 11.49 -8.51 -11.77
C TYR A 122 10.28 -8.29 -10.86
N ALA A 123 10.15 -9.07 -9.79
CA ALA A 123 9.04 -8.90 -8.83
C ALA A 123 9.22 -7.63 -7.99
N GLY A 124 10.40 -7.44 -7.41
CA GLY A 124 10.76 -6.22 -6.68
C GLY A 124 10.67 -4.98 -7.58
N LYS A 125 11.24 -5.07 -8.80
CA LYS A 125 11.15 -3.99 -9.79
C LYS A 125 9.70 -3.59 -10.08
N ALA A 126 8.80 -4.56 -10.27
CA ALA A 126 7.40 -4.28 -10.57
C ALA A 126 6.68 -3.51 -9.45
N VAL A 127 6.97 -3.83 -8.18
CA VAL A 127 6.41 -3.11 -7.03
C VAL A 127 6.93 -1.66 -7.01
N LEU A 128 8.23 -1.47 -7.10
CA LEU A 128 8.85 -0.13 -7.09
C LEU A 128 8.36 0.77 -8.23
N LEU A 129 8.14 0.21 -9.42
CA LEU A 129 7.53 0.95 -10.54
C LEU A 129 6.08 1.36 -10.22
N THR A 130 5.32 0.53 -9.51
CA THR A 130 3.97 0.92 -9.06
C THR A 130 4.04 2.10 -8.09
N ASP A 131 4.98 2.07 -7.14
CA ASP A 131 5.18 3.13 -6.15
C ASP A 131 5.68 4.43 -6.80
N LEU A 132 6.61 4.34 -7.76
CA LEU A 132 7.03 5.48 -8.57
C LEU A 132 5.88 6.06 -9.40
N GLY A 133 5.02 5.21 -9.96
CA GLY A 133 3.81 5.63 -10.64
C GLY A 133 2.83 6.37 -9.71
N LEU A 134 2.70 5.93 -8.47
CA LEU A 134 1.93 6.64 -7.44
C LEU A 134 2.51 8.04 -7.18
N VAL A 135 3.82 8.12 -6.94
CA VAL A 135 4.51 9.41 -6.71
C VAL A 135 4.33 10.35 -7.91
N ALA A 136 4.54 9.85 -9.13
CA ALA A 136 4.36 10.64 -10.35
C ALA A 136 2.92 11.17 -10.48
N ARG A 137 1.91 10.34 -10.17
CA ARG A 137 0.51 10.77 -10.15
C ARG A 137 0.25 11.87 -9.12
N GLU A 138 0.72 11.71 -7.88
CA GLU A 138 0.50 12.68 -6.79
C GLU A 138 1.24 14.00 -7.04
N THR A 139 2.31 13.97 -7.86
CA THR A 139 3.04 15.19 -8.27
C THR A 139 2.59 15.76 -9.62
N GLY A 140 1.49 15.25 -10.20
CA GLY A 140 0.92 15.73 -11.45
C GLY A 140 1.68 15.31 -12.72
N GLN A 141 2.62 14.38 -12.61
CA GLN A 141 3.39 13.85 -13.74
C GLN A 141 2.67 12.67 -14.41
N GLU A 142 1.47 12.91 -14.94
CA GLU A 142 0.52 11.86 -15.36
C GLU A 142 1.05 10.94 -16.46
N VAL A 143 1.82 11.48 -17.41
CA VAL A 143 2.41 10.68 -18.51
C VAL A 143 3.45 9.71 -17.95
N GLU A 144 4.27 10.19 -17.02
CA GLU A 144 5.27 9.37 -16.36
C GLU A 144 4.61 8.31 -15.46
N ALA A 145 3.55 8.69 -14.72
CA ALA A 145 2.77 7.75 -13.92
C ALA A 145 2.22 6.58 -14.77
N LEU A 146 1.66 6.90 -15.93
CA LEU A 146 1.14 5.88 -16.85
C LEU A 146 2.24 4.96 -17.37
N ALA A 147 3.41 5.51 -17.72
CA ALA A 147 4.56 4.73 -18.19
C ALA A 147 5.04 3.75 -17.11
N PHE A 148 5.18 4.21 -15.86
CA PHE A 148 5.56 3.35 -14.74
C PHE A 148 4.53 2.24 -14.48
N TYR A 149 3.23 2.55 -14.50
CA TYR A 149 2.19 1.54 -14.33
C TYR A 149 2.18 0.51 -15.46
N GLN A 150 2.39 0.92 -16.71
CA GLN A 150 2.45 0.00 -17.85
C GLN A 150 3.66 -0.94 -17.75
N GLU A 151 4.85 -0.43 -17.42
CA GLU A 151 6.04 -1.26 -17.21
C GLU A 151 5.84 -2.22 -16.03
N SER A 152 5.31 -1.74 -14.91
CA SER A 152 4.96 -2.59 -13.78
C SER A 152 4.01 -3.73 -14.18
N LEU A 153 2.96 -3.42 -14.95
CA LEU A 153 1.97 -4.42 -15.38
C LEU A 153 2.60 -5.52 -16.25
N VAL A 154 3.53 -5.16 -17.14
CA VAL A 154 4.27 -6.13 -17.93
C VAL A 154 5.08 -7.09 -17.04
N LEU A 155 5.77 -6.54 -16.05
CA LEU A 155 6.56 -7.34 -15.10
C LEU A 155 5.68 -8.19 -14.18
N MET A 156 4.57 -7.63 -13.67
CA MET A 156 3.60 -8.38 -12.84
C MET A 156 3.02 -9.58 -13.60
N ARG A 157 2.75 -9.44 -14.91
CA ARG A 157 2.34 -10.55 -15.77
C ARG A 157 3.45 -11.58 -15.91
N ARG A 158 4.68 -11.13 -16.14
CA ARG A 158 5.84 -12.01 -16.30
C ARG A 158 6.09 -12.89 -15.07
N VAL A 159 5.89 -12.33 -13.88
CA VAL A 159 6.09 -13.06 -12.61
C VAL A 159 4.84 -13.75 -12.07
N GLY A 160 3.72 -13.70 -12.80
CA GLY A 160 2.46 -14.32 -12.40
C GLY A 160 1.78 -13.66 -11.17
N ASN A 161 2.11 -12.40 -10.86
CA ASN A 161 1.51 -11.70 -9.72
C ASN A 161 0.15 -11.07 -10.10
N GLU A 162 -0.92 -11.87 -10.07
CA GLU A 162 -2.27 -11.38 -10.36
C GLU A 162 -2.75 -10.31 -9.38
N ALA A 163 -2.44 -10.45 -8.10
CA ALA A 163 -2.80 -9.46 -7.09
C ALA A 163 -2.19 -8.08 -7.39
N GLY A 164 -0.89 -8.06 -7.74
CA GLY A 164 -0.20 -6.84 -8.17
C GLY A 164 -0.81 -6.26 -9.45
N GLN A 165 -1.19 -7.09 -10.43
CA GLN A 165 -1.89 -6.62 -11.64
C GLN A 165 -3.20 -5.90 -11.28
N ALA A 166 -3.99 -6.45 -10.35
CA ALA A 166 -5.23 -5.81 -9.91
C ALA A 166 -4.95 -4.42 -9.29
N ASP A 167 -3.92 -4.31 -8.46
CA ASP A 167 -3.54 -3.03 -7.85
C ASP A 167 -3.11 -2.00 -8.91
N VAL A 168 -2.28 -2.40 -9.88
CA VAL A 168 -1.86 -1.52 -10.98
C VAL A 168 -3.06 -1.07 -11.82
N PHE A 169 -3.97 -1.97 -12.20
CA PHE A 169 -5.18 -1.59 -12.93
C PHE A 169 -6.04 -0.59 -12.15
N ARG A 170 -6.18 -0.76 -10.85
CA ARG A 170 -6.89 0.20 -9.99
C ARG A 170 -6.19 1.56 -9.95
N MET A 171 -4.85 1.58 -9.87
CA MET A 171 -4.07 2.83 -9.92
C MET A 171 -4.22 3.56 -11.26
N MET A 172 -4.17 2.82 -12.39
CA MET A 172 -4.47 3.37 -13.71
C MET A 172 -5.90 3.91 -13.79
N GLY A 173 -6.88 3.18 -13.23
CA GLY A 173 -8.26 3.65 -13.15
C GLY A 173 -8.39 4.99 -12.41
N ARG A 174 -7.68 5.16 -11.30
CA ARG A 174 -7.64 6.45 -10.57
C ARG A 174 -6.95 7.55 -11.38
N LEU A 175 -5.87 7.23 -12.09
CA LEU A 175 -5.18 8.19 -12.95
C LEU A 175 -6.12 8.71 -14.06
N TYR A 176 -6.80 7.79 -14.77
CA TYR A 176 -7.76 8.16 -15.81
C TYR A 176 -8.97 8.94 -15.25
N LEU A 177 -9.43 8.60 -14.06
CA LEU A 177 -10.49 9.35 -13.37
C LEU A 177 -10.08 10.81 -13.13
N ASN A 178 -8.85 11.05 -12.67
CA ASN A 178 -8.31 12.40 -12.47
C ASN A 178 -8.22 13.18 -13.80
N GLN A 179 -7.97 12.49 -14.91
CA GLN A 179 -7.97 13.05 -16.26
C GLN A 179 -9.36 13.24 -16.87
N HIS A 180 -10.44 12.94 -16.14
CA HIS A 180 -11.81 12.90 -16.65
C HIS A 180 -12.03 11.91 -17.83
N ARG A 181 -11.15 10.95 -18.00
CA ARG A 181 -11.23 9.85 -18.99
C ARG A 181 -12.04 8.71 -18.39
N LEU A 182 -13.34 8.92 -18.26
CA LEU A 182 -14.20 8.07 -17.43
C LEU A 182 -14.39 6.66 -17.99
N ASP A 183 -14.32 6.45 -19.29
CA ASP A 183 -14.46 5.13 -19.91
C ASP A 183 -13.23 4.27 -19.66
N GLU A 184 -12.03 4.83 -19.81
CA GLU A 184 -10.77 4.15 -19.50
C GLU A 184 -10.64 3.90 -17.99
N ALA A 185 -11.05 4.86 -17.17
CA ALA A 185 -11.07 4.69 -15.72
C ALA A 185 -11.95 3.51 -15.31
N GLN A 186 -13.16 3.41 -15.86
CA GLN A 186 -14.09 2.33 -15.60
C GLN A 186 -13.55 1.00 -16.14
N SER A 187 -13.04 0.94 -17.36
CA SER A 187 -12.49 -0.28 -17.97
C SER A 187 -11.35 -0.86 -17.15
N CYS A 188 -10.35 -0.04 -16.80
CA CYS A 188 -9.23 -0.48 -15.95
C CYS A 188 -9.73 -0.97 -14.59
N THR A 189 -10.65 -0.25 -13.97
CA THR A 189 -11.14 -0.59 -12.63
C THR A 189 -11.99 -1.87 -12.65
N LEU A 190 -12.77 -2.12 -13.68
CA LEU A 190 -13.50 -3.39 -13.86
C LEU A 190 -12.53 -4.57 -14.02
N THR A 191 -11.45 -4.40 -14.78
CA THR A 191 -10.39 -5.41 -14.88
C THR A 191 -9.78 -5.72 -13.51
N SER A 192 -9.46 -4.69 -12.72
CA SER A 192 -9.00 -4.86 -11.34
C SER A 192 -10.00 -5.63 -10.49
N LEU A 193 -11.29 -5.27 -10.57
CA LEU A 193 -12.36 -5.92 -9.82
C LEU A 193 -12.52 -7.40 -10.20
N ASP A 194 -12.41 -7.73 -11.48
CA ASP A 194 -12.54 -9.13 -11.95
C ASP A 194 -11.39 -9.99 -11.44
N VAL A 195 -10.16 -9.47 -11.42
CA VAL A 195 -9.02 -10.15 -10.80
C VAL A 195 -9.24 -10.33 -9.30
N ALA A 196 -9.64 -9.27 -8.60
CA ALA A 196 -9.89 -9.31 -7.16
C ALA A 196 -10.99 -10.33 -6.79
N ARG A 197 -12.04 -10.46 -7.60
CA ARG A 197 -13.10 -11.48 -7.45
C ARG A 197 -12.55 -12.90 -7.60
N ARG A 198 -11.73 -13.16 -8.61
CA ARG A 198 -11.10 -14.49 -8.81
C ARG A 198 -10.22 -14.86 -7.63
N LEU A 199 -9.51 -13.89 -7.06
CA LEU A 199 -8.67 -14.07 -5.89
C LEU A 199 -9.46 -14.12 -4.56
N LYS A 200 -10.77 -13.82 -4.59
CA LYS A 200 -11.64 -13.65 -3.41
C LYS A 200 -11.09 -12.63 -2.41
N ASP A 201 -10.43 -11.59 -2.91
CA ASP A 201 -9.81 -10.54 -2.12
C ASP A 201 -10.78 -9.37 -1.92
N GLU A 202 -11.49 -9.39 -0.81
CA GLU A 202 -12.51 -8.38 -0.49
C GLU A 202 -11.92 -6.97 -0.32
N LEU A 203 -10.68 -6.84 0.19
CA LEU A 203 -10.04 -5.53 0.34
C LEU A 203 -9.74 -4.90 -1.01
N ARG A 204 -9.21 -5.69 -1.98
CA ARG A 204 -9.00 -5.22 -3.35
C ARG A 204 -10.33 -4.92 -4.06
N MET A 205 -11.37 -5.74 -3.82
CA MET A 205 -12.70 -5.44 -4.35
C MET A 205 -13.22 -4.11 -3.79
N GLY A 206 -13.07 -3.84 -2.50
CA GLY A 206 -13.43 -2.56 -1.87
C GLY A 206 -12.73 -1.37 -2.54
N GLY A 207 -11.43 -1.48 -2.77
CA GLY A 207 -10.66 -0.46 -3.49
C GLY A 207 -11.15 -0.21 -4.92
N ALA A 208 -11.51 -1.26 -5.66
CA ALA A 208 -12.07 -1.14 -7.01
C ALA A 208 -13.48 -0.53 -6.99
N TRP A 209 -14.36 -0.95 -6.06
CA TRP A 209 -15.69 -0.35 -5.91
C TRP A 209 -15.63 1.14 -5.57
N TYR A 210 -14.66 1.55 -4.76
CA TYR A 210 -14.45 2.97 -4.45
C TYR A 210 -14.17 3.80 -5.72
N VAL A 211 -13.30 3.30 -6.62
CA VAL A 211 -13.01 4.00 -7.89
C VAL A 211 -14.22 3.97 -8.82
N LEU A 212 -14.95 2.84 -8.92
CA LEU A 212 -16.18 2.75 -9.71
C LEU A 212 -17.26 3.70 -9.20
N ALA A 213 -17.44 3.83 -7.88
CA ALA A 213 -18.34 4.80 -7.29
C ALA A 213 -17.99 6.23 -7.76
N SER A 214 -16.69 6.57 -7.70
CA SER A 214 -16.20 7.88 -8.15
C SER A 214 -16.42 8.12 -9.66
N CYS A 215 -16.25 7.10 -10.50
CA CYS A 215 -16.52 7.19 -11.93
C CYS A 215 -18.03 7.47 -12.20
N HIS A 216 -18.92 6.76 -11.48
CA HIS A 216 -20.37 6.96 -11.64
C HIS A 216 -20.84 8.31 -11.08
N GLU A 217 -20.24 8.80 -9.98
CA GLU A 217 -20.48 10.15 -9.50
C GLU A 217 -20.08 11.21 -10.52
N ALA A 218 -18.91 11.07 -11.13
CA ALA A 218 -18.42 11.99 -12.16
C ALA A 218 -19.35 12.03 -13.41
N ARG A 219 -20.09 10.94 -13.65
CA ARG A 219 -21.11 10.88 -14.73
C ARG A 219 -22.50 11.33 -14.30
N GLY A 220 -22.72 11.66 -13.02
CA GLY A 220 -24.05 11.94 -12.48
C GLY A 220 -24.95 10.70 -12.32
N GLU A 221 -24.40 9.51 -12.41
CA GLU A 221 -25.11 8.24 -12.26
C GLU A 221 -25.22 7.83 -10.77
N TRP A 222 -25.91 8.69 -9.99
CA TRP A 222 -25.92 8.65 -8.52
C TRP A 222 -26.36 7.32 -7.93
N GLN A 223 -27.35 6.65 -8.53
CA GLN A 223 -27.84 5.35 -8.04
C GLN A 223 -26.77 4.25 -8.14
N LYS A 224 -26.01 4.21 -9.24
CA LYS A 224 -24.90 3.25 -9.39
C LYS A 224 -23.75 3.58 -8.41
N ALA A 225 -23.46 4.86 -8.25
CA ALA A 225 -22.46 5.29 -7.27
C ALA A 225 -22.83 4.85 -5.85
N ILE A 226 -24.09 5.00 -5.44
CA ILE A 226 -24.62 4.53 -4.16
C ILE A 226 -24.43 3.01 -4.01
N GLN A 227 -24.79 2.23 -5.03
CA GLN A 227 -24.64 0.76 -4.97
C GLN A 227 -23.18 0.31 -4.74
N TYR A 228 -22.23 0.97 -5.39
CA TYR A 228 -20.82 0.66 -5.18
C TYR A 228 -20.34 1.15 -3.81
N LEU A 229 -20.75 2.33 -3.39
CA LEU A 229 -20.31 2.90 -2.12
C LEU A 229 -20.87 2.13 -0.91
N GLN A 230 -22.09 1.57 -1.01
CA GLN A 230 -22.62 0.64 -0.01
C GLN A 230 -21.72 -0.59 0.20
N LYS A 231 -21.19 -1.17 -0.91
CA LYS A 231 -20.23 -2.28 -0.82
C LYS A 231 -18.91 -1.88 -0.20
N VAL A 232 -18.44 -0.64 -0.48
CA VAL A 232 -17.24 -0.10 0.16
C VAL A 232 -17.44 -0.01 1.66
N VAL A 233 -18.55 0.61 2.11
CA VAL A 233 -18.86 0.76 3.54
C VAL A 233 -18.96 -0.61 4.24
N GLN A 234 -19.58 -1.61 3.61
CA GLN A 234 -19.64 -2.98 4.16
C GLN A 234 -18.26 -3.60 4.38
N VAL A 235 -17.32 -3.39 3.43
CA VAL A 235 -15.94 -3.85 3.58
C VAL A 235 -15.22 -3.06 4.67
N ASP A 236 -15.39 -1.74 4.70
CA ASP A 236 -14.79 -0.88 5.72
C ASP A 236 -15.25 -1.24 7.13
N GLU A 237 -16.54 -1.55 7.31
CA GLU A 237 -17.11 -2.02 8.59
C GLU A 237 -16.53 -3.39 8.98
N LYS A 238 -16.54 -4.34 8.05
CA LYS A 238 -16.05 -5.70 8.29
C LYS A 238 -14.59 -5.72 8.76
N TYR A 239 -13.76 -4.88 8.16
CA TYR A 239 -12.32 -4.85 8.41
C TYR A 239 -11.88 -3.67 9.29
N GLN A 240 -12.83 -2.87 9.80
CA GLN A 240 -12.60 -1.68 10.64
C GLN A 240 -11.59 -0.71 10.00
N LEU A 241 -11.79 -0.41 8.73
CA LEU A 241 -10.86 0.41 7.96
C LEU A 241 -10.93 1.89 8.37
N PRO A 242 -9.82 2.63 8.30
CA PRO A 242 -9.76 4.04 8.75
C PRO A 242 -10.71 4.98 8.01
N LYS A 243 -11.12 4.63 6.79
CA LYS A 243 -12.01 5.46 5.95
C LYS A 243 -13.50 5.20 6.14
N LEU A 244 -13.89 4.33 7.06
CA LEU A 244 -15.29 4.00 7.31
C LEU A 244 -16.16 5.24 7.52
N ALA A 245 -15.74 6.15 8.40
CA ALA A 245 -16.52 7.36 8.69
C ALA A 245 -16.66 8.28 7.47
N GLU A 246 -15.58 8.49 6.72
CA GLU A 246 -15.56 9.29 5.48
C GLU A 246 -16.49 8.69 4.42
N ASN A 247 -16.36 7.39 4.16
CA ASN A 247 -17.16 6.69 3.15
C ASN A 247 -18.64 6.62 3.53
N THR A 248 -18.96 6.46 4.82
CA THR A 248 -20.34 6.51 5.33
C THR A 248 -20.93 7.89 5.12
N GLN A 249 -20.22 8.95 5.45
CA GLN A 249 -20.68 10.34 5.23
C GLN A 249 -20.92 10.61 3.74
N ARG A 250 -20.01 10.16 2.87
CA ARG A 250 -20.15 10.30 1.40
C ARG A 250 -21.39 9.57 0.90
N LEU A 251 -21.64 8.34 1.36
CA LEU A 251 -22.86 7.58 1.04
C LEU A 251 -24.12 8.31 1.46
N GLN A 252 -24.17 8.84 2.68
CA GLN A 252 -25.30 9.60 3.20
C GLN A 252 -25.61 10.84 2.35
N ALA A 253 -24.56 11.57 1.93
CA ALA A 253 -24.71 12.74 1.07
C ALA A 253 -25.34 12.38 -0.29
N LEU A 254 -24.94 11.25 -0.90
CA LEU A 254 -25.53 10.77 -2.15
C LEU A 254 -26.99 10.34 -1.99
N LEU A 255 -27.31 9.64 -0.91
CA LEU A 255 -28.69 9.23 -0.60
C LEU A 255 -29.61 10.43 -0.43
N THR A 256 -29.18 11.46 0.31
CA THR A 256 -29.93 12.71 0.48
C THR A 256 -30.14 13.41 -0.87
N ARG A 257 -29.12 13.46 -1.71
CA ARG A 257 -29.20 14.08 -3.05
C ARG A 257 -30.24 13.40 -3.94
N VAL A 258 -30.27 12.08 -3.96
CA VAL A 258 -31.24 11.30 -4.77
C VAL A 258 -32.65 11.41 -4.19
N GLY A 259 -32.79 11.37 -2.85
CA GLY A 259 -34.08 11.55 -2.18
C GLY A 259 -34.70 12.93 -2.44
N ALA A 260 -33.88 13.99 -2.45
CA ALA A 260 -34.33 15.33 -2.77
C ALA A 260 -34.77 15.50 -4.25
N SER A 261 -34.11 14.75 -5.16
CA SER A 261 -34.45 14.80 -6.61
C SER A 261 -35.73 14.02 -6.94
N SER A 262 -36.13 13.05 -6.11
CA SER A 262 -37.39 12.27 -6.29
C SER A 262 -38.61 12.92 -5.64
N GLY A 263 -38.43 14.00 -4.89
CA GLY A 263 -39.49 14.72 -4.17
C GLY A 263 -40.01 16.00 -4.86
N VAL A 264 -39.66 16.26 -6.11
CA VAL A 264 -40.26 17.39 -6.86
C VAL A 264 -41.55 16.92 -7.52
N PRO A 265 -42.74 17.38 -7.08
CA PRO A 265 -43.98 17.12 -7.80
C PRO A 265 -43.88 17.76 -9.17
N HIS A 266 -44.13 17.00 -10.25
CA HIS A 266 -44.48 17.55 -11.54
C HIS A 266 -45.87 18.19 -11.40
N GLU A 267 -45.92 19.53 -11.27
CA GLU A 267 -47.13 20.32 -11.58
C GLU A 267 -47.27 20.52 -13.08
#